data_1e6cfc4f0ea928362b7cfbe82e1a36ff
#
_entry.id   1e6cfc4f0ea928362b7cfbe82e1a36ff
#
_cell.length_a   1.000
_cell.length_b   1.000
_cell.length_c   1.000
_cell.angle_alpha   90.00
_cell.angle_beta   90.00
_cell.angle_gamma   90.00
#
_symmetry.space_group_name_H-M   'P 1'
#
loop_
_entity.id
_entity.type
_entity.pdbx_description
1 polymer ?
#
loop_
_entity_poly.entity_id
_entity_poly.type
_entity_poly.pdbx_seq_one_letter_code
_entity_poly.pdbx_strand_id
1 'polypeptide(L)'
;STEKTVEDKLKDILVKRYSLHEVHSYIWQYADDYKKLGIAVEDNVKLLNASNPNIETLRRSMIPTQLCQVKVNTGYAPSFGIFEIGHVIDGVDENKLAKEHKKLCVTLFSKVDNVETLYFRLRDMLCVAVSDILHKDLSFHAMTATHSYEHPKNLNAIVLDGVELGEIGVAHPVVGKNIDKKAAIVFAEIDTEALASIAPAPIVYREPSRFPG
;
A
#
# COMPACT_ATOMS: atom_id res chain seq x y z
N SER A 1 4.33 -4.64 21.91
CA SER A 1 5.51 -4.04 21.25
C SER A 1 5.14 -2.73 20.58
N THR A 2 6.12 -1.88 20.31
CA THR A 2 5.93 -0.61 19.60
C THR A 2 5.36 -0.84 18.20
N GLU A 3 5.83 -1.86 17.51
CA GLU A 3 5.34 -2.23 16.18
C GLU A 3 3.85 -2.57 16.19
N LYS A 4 3.41 -3.40 17.13
CA LYS A 4 1.99 -3.75 17.28
C LYS A 4 1.14 -2.52 17.60
N THR A 5 1.63 -1.61 18.43
CA THR A 5 0.94 -0.37 18.77
C THR A 5 0.74 0.51 17.52
N VAL A 6 1.78 0.64 16.68
CA VAL A 6 1.69 1.38 15.41
C VAL A 6 0.67 0.75 14.48
N GLU A 7 0.70 -0.58 14.33
CA GLU A 7 -0.26 -1.31 13.51
C GLU A 7 -1.71 -1.10 13.96
N ASP A 8 -1.95 -1.22 15.26
CA ASP A 8 -3.30 -1.06 15.83
C ASP A 8 -3.82 0.36 15.60
N LYS A 9 -2.96 1.37 15.76
CA LYS A 9 -3.31 2.78 15.47
C LYS A 9 -3.60 3.01 14.00
N LEU A 10 -2.79 2.43 13.10
CA LEU A 10 -3.03 2.51 11.65
C LEU A 10 -4.40 1.91 11.30
N LYS A 11 -4.70 0.71 11.77
CA LYS A 11 -5.98 0.05 11.54
C LYS A 11 -7.15 0.89 12.05
N ASP A 12 -7.06 1.41 13.26
CA ASP A 12 -8.11 2.25 13.84
C ASP A 12 -8.39 3.49 12.99
N ILE A 13 -7.36 4.18 12.55
CA ILE A 13 -7.51 5.38 11.72
C ILE A 13 -8.17 5.03 10.37
N LEU A 14 -7.68 3.97 9.71
CA LEU A 14 -8.18 3.58 8.39
C LEU A 14 -9.64 3.11 8.44
N VAL A 15 -10.01 2.37 9.47
CA VAL A 15 -11.39 1.87 9.63
C VAL A 15 -12.33 2.96 10.14
N LYS A 16 -12.00 3.60 11.24
CA LYS A 16 -12.93 4.51 11.93
C LYS A 16 -13.04 5.87 11.25
N ARG A 17 -11.92 6.42 10.75
CA ARG A 17 -11.92 7.74 10.13
C ARG A 17 -12.23 7.69 8.64
N TYR A 18 -11.75 6.67 7.92
CA TYR A 18 -11.86 6.62 6.47
C TYR A 18 -12.75 5.50 5.94
N SER A 19 -13.33 4.69 6.81
CA SER A 19 -14.26 3.62 6.46
C SER A 19 -13.68 2.60 5.45
N LEU A 20 -12.37 2.36 5.52
CA LEU A 20 -11.75 1.34 4.70
C LEU A 20 -12.05 -0.06 5.25
N HIS A 21 -12.06 -1.04 4.36
CA HIS A 21 -12.29 -2.43 4.69
C HIS A 21 -10.96 -3.16 4.88
N GLU A 22 -10.76 -3.76 6.05
CA GLU A 22 -9.63 -4.64 6.27
C GLU A 22 -9.85 -5.95 5.54
N VAL A 23 -8.86 -6.36 4.76
CA VAL A 23 -8.88 -7.63 4.02
C VAL A 23 -7.72 -8.51 4.47
N HIS A 24 -7.87 -9.81 4.26
CA HIS A 24 -6.83 -10.79 4.55
C HIS A 24 -6.56 -11.61 3.31
N SER A 25 -5.29 -11.87 3.05
CA SER A 25 -4.85 -12.64 1.89
C SER A 25 -3.72 -13.58 2.25
N TYR A 26 -3.44 -14.52 1.37
CA TYR A 26 -2.34 -15.44 1.54
C TYR A 26 -1.05 -14.87 0.95
N ILE A 27 0.08 -15.27 1.52
CA ILE A 27 1.39 -14.92 1.01
C ILE A 27 1.67 -15.57 -0.36
N TRP A 28 0.95 -16.64 -0.68
CA TRP A 28 1.06 -17.37 -1.94
C TRP A 28 0.20 -16.72 -3.03
N GLN A 29 0.72 -16.72 -4.26
CA GLN A 29 0.09 -16.06 -5.39
C GLN A 29 -0.24 -17.04 -6.50
N TYR A 30 -1.35 -16.79 -7.17
CA TYR A 30 -1.79 -17.54 -8.34
C TYR A 30 -1.43 -16.76 -9.60
N ALA A 31 -0.54 -17.33 -10.42
CA ALA A 31 -0.05 -16.69 -11.65
C ALA A 31 -1.17 -16.31 -12.62
N ASP A 32 -2.22 -17.14 -12.71
CA ASP A 32 -3.35 -16.90 -13.63
C ASP A 32 -4.14 -15.64 -13.26
N ASP A 33 -4.30 -15.35 -11.98
CA ASP A 33 -5.01 -14.14 -11.54
C ASP A 33 -4.26 -12.88 -11.95
N TYR A 34 -2.94 -12.90 -11.87
CA TYR A 34 -2.09 -11.80 -12.32
C TYR A 34 -2.14 -11.62 -13.83
N LYS A 35 -2.06 -12.71 -14.59
CA LYS A 35 -2.12 -12.67 -16.05
C LYS A 35 -3.43 -12.04 -16.56
N LYS A 36 -4.55 -12.34 -15.91
CA LYS A 36 -5.85 -11.75 -16.25
C LYS A 36 -5.86 -10.23 -16.15
N LEU A 37 -5.07 -9.67 -15.24
CA LEU A 37 -4.95 -8.22 -15.07
C LEU A 37 -3.84 -7.61 -15.93
N GLY A 38 -2.95 -8.41 -16.51
CA GLY A 38 -1.77 -7.93 -17.21
C GLY A 38 -0.58 -7.66 -16.28
N ILE A 39 -0.57 -8.27 -15.10
CA ILE A 39 0.53 -8.16 -14.14
C ILE A 39 1.55 -9.28 -14.41
N ALA A 40 2.82 -8.91 -14.48
CA ALA A 40 3.90 -9.86 -14.71
C ALA A 40 4.18 -10.72 -13.46
N VAL A 41 4.32 -12.02 -13.65
CA VAL A 41 4.57 -12.97 -12.55
C VAL A 41 5.96 -12.78 -11.95
N GLU A 42 6.94 -12.36 -12.74
CA GLU A 42 8.31 -12.06 -12.31
C GLU A 42 8.43 -10.89 -11.33
N ASP A 43 7.35 -10.11 -11.14
CA ASP A 43 7.28 -9.09 -10.09
C ASP A 43 7.29 -9.71 -8.68
N ASN A 44 7.18 -11.04 -8.57
CA ASN A 44 7.17 -11.79 -7.32
C ASN A 44 8.38 -12.71 -7.17
N VAL A 45 8.59 -13.20 -5.95
CA VAL A 45 9.66 -14.18 -5.64
C VAL A 45 9.21 -15.58 -6.04
N LYS A 46 10.01 -16.27 -6.84
CA LYS A 46 9.75 -17.66 -7.23
C LYS A 46 9.95 -18.63 -6.07
N LEU A 47 9.01 -19.59 -5.94
CA LEU A 47 9.21 -20.77 -5.11
C LEU A 47 10.02 -21.81 -5.88
N LEU A 48 11.07 -22.35 -5.23
CA LEU A 48 11.95 -23.33 -5.85
C LEU A 48 11.32 -24.74 -5.93
N ASN A 49 10.34 -25.08 -5.05
CA ASN A 49 9.74 -26.42 -4.98
C ASN A 49 8.25 -26.31 -4.62
N ALA A 50 7.44 -25.76 -5.50
CA ALA A 50 6.00 -25.70 -5.30
C ALA A 50 5.36 -27.07 -5.56
N SER A 51 4.66 -27.61 -4.57
CA SER A 51 3.86 -28.84 -4.73
C SER A 51 2.61 -28.65 -5.58
N ASN A 52 2.15 -27.40 -5.72
CA ASN A 52 1.03 -27.03 -6.56
C ASN A 52 1.54 -26.14 -7.72
N PRO A 53 1.39 -26.59 -8.98
CA PRO A 53 1.89 -25.82 -10.12
C PRO A 53 1.22 -24.47 -10.32
N ASN A 54 0.06 -24.21 -9.70
CA ASN A 54 -0.62 -22.93 -9.75
C ASN A 54 -0.10 -21.95 -8.69
N ILE A 55 0.66 -22.41 -7.69
CA ILE A 55 1.29 -21.59 -6.67
C ILE A 55 2.79 -21.57 -6.95
N GLU A 56 3.21 -20.71 -7.86
CA GLU A 56 4.60 -20.63 -8.30
C GLU A 56 5.42 -19.62 -7.53
N THR A 57 4.76 -18.65 -6.87
CA THR A 57 5.44 -17.49 -6.32
C THR A 57 4.92 -17.09 -4.96
N LEU A 58 5.84 -16.51 -4.17
CA LEU A 58 5.51 -15.78 -2.94
C LEU A 58 5.43 -14.29 -3.28
N ARG A 59 4.51 -13.59 -2.66
CA ARG A 59 4.33 -12.16 -2.93
C ARG A 59 5.48 -11.34 -2.35
N ARG A 60 6.03 -10.47 -3.18
CA ARG A 60 6.99 -9.44 -2.78
C ARG A 60 6.29 -8.16 -2.33
N SER A 61 5.08 -7.97 -2.79
CA SER A 61 4.19 -6.86 -2.49
C SER A 61 2.75 -7.35 -2.41
N MET A 62 1.92 -6.67 -1.62
CA MET A 62 0.48 -6.92 -1.56
C MET A 62 -0.29 -6.14 -2.64
N ILE A 63 0.34 -5.22 -3.36
CA ILE A 63 -0.34 -4.39 -4.35
C ILE A 63 -1.01 -5.26 -5.43
N PRO A 64 -0.31 -6.19 -6.08
CA PRO A 64 -0.96 -7.07 -7.06
C PRO A 64 -2.11 -7.88 -6.48
N THR A 65 -1.97 -8.38 -5.25
CA THR A 65 -3.04 -9.11 -4.56
C THR A 65 -4.28 -8.26 -4.38
N GLN A 66 -4.11 -7.01 -3.93
CA GLN A 66 -5.23 -6.10 -3.71
C GLN A 66 -5.88 -5.68 -5.04
N LEU A 67 -5.12 -5.51 -6.10
CA LEU A 67 -5.68 -5.24 -7.43
C LEU A 67 -6.57 -6.39 -7.90
N CYS A 68 -6.18 -7.64 -7.65
CA CYS A 68 -7.02 -8.80 -7.91
C CYS A 68 -8.29 -8.81 -7.03
N GLN A 69 -8.18 -8.45 -5.77
CA GLN A 69 -9.33 -8.35 -4.87
C GLN A 69 -10.30 -7.24 -5.31
N VAL A 70 -9.78 -6.10 -5.75
CA VAL A 70 -10.61 -5.02 -6.31
C VAL A 70 -11.35 -5.50 -7.56
N LYS A 71 -10.69 -6.25 -8.44
CA LYS A 71 -11.31 -6.79 -9.67
C LYS A 71 -12.56 -7.60 -9.37
N VAL A 72 -12.53 -8.47 -8.37
CA VAL A 72 -13.69 -9.31 -8.04
C VAL A 72 -14.77 -8.56 -7.25
N ASN A 73 -14.50 -7.35 -6.80
CA ASN A 73 -15.39 -6.54 -5.97
C ASN A 73 -15.87 -5.24 -6.65
N THR A 74 -15.68 -5.09 -7.95
CA THR A 74 -16.04 -3.85 -8.67
C THR A 74 -17.54 -3.51 -8.61
N GLY A 75 -18.38 -4.50 -8.35
CA GLY A 75 -19.84 -4.31 -8.16
C GLY A 75 -20.26 -3.99 -6.74
N TYR A 76 -19.34 -3.98 -5.77
CA TYR A 76 -19.66 -3.78 -4.35
C TYR A 76 -20.22 -2.38 -4.07
N ALA A 77 -19.54 -1.35 -4.57
CA ALA A 77 -19.93 0.04 -4.39
C ALA A 77 -19.29 0.90 -5.48
N PRO A 78 -19.84 2.09 -5.78
CA PRO A 78 -19.22 3.01 -6.73
C PRO A 78 -17.82 3.49 -6.30
N SER A 79 -17.54 3.50 -5.01
CA SER A 79 -16.27 3.88 -4.45
C SER A 79 -16.01 3.12 -3.16
N PHE A 80 -14.83 2.55 -3.00
CA PHE A 80 -14.43 1.85 -1.78
C PHE A 80 -12.90 1.78 -1.67
N GLY A 81 -12.44 1.47 -0.47
CA GLY A 81 -11.02 1.21 -0.22
C GLY A 81 -10.83 -0.03 0.63
N ILE A 82 -9.75 -0.73 0.38
CA ILE A 82 -9.32 -1.91 1.12
C ILE A 82 -7.90 -1.71 1.66
N PHE A 83 -7.58 -2.36 2.76
CA PHE A 83 -6.23 -2.38 3.27
C PHE A 83 -5.92 -3.71 3.97
N GLU A 84 -4.64 -4.02 4.04
CA GLU A 84 -4.12 -5.15 4.79
C GLU A 84 -2.77 -4.77 5.40
N ILE A 85 -2.52 -5.20 6.64
CA ILE A 85 -1.19 -5.25 7.20
C ILE A 85 -0.78 -6.73 7.18
N GLY A 86 0.16 -7.07 6.33
CA GLY A 86 0.50 -8.45 6.05
C GLY A 86 1.98 -8.66 5.74
N HIS A 87 2.36 -9.94 5.67
CA HIS A 87 3.72 -10.35 5.36
C HIS A 87 3.96 -10.43 3.87
N VAL A 88 5.15 -10.00 3.46
CA VAL A 88 5.69 -10.15 2.11
C VAL A 88 7.09 -10.75 2.20
N ILE A 89 7.57 -11.31 1.11
CA ILE A 89 8.90 -11.91 1.01
C ILE A 89 9.77 -11.02 0.13
N ASP A 90 10.90 -10.56 0.68
CA ASP A 90 11.85 -9.74 -0.04
C ASP A 90 13.16 -10.51 -0.30
N GLY A 91 13.05 -11.57 -1.10
CA GLY A 91 14.17 -12.41 -1.46
C GLY A 91 14.50 -13.47 -0.41
N VAL A 92 15.74 -13.95 -0.44
CA VAL A 92 16.27 -14.95 0.48
C VAL A 92 17.56 -14.42 1.12
N ASP A 93 17.81 -14.82 2.36
CA ASP A 93 19.04 -14.48 3.06
C ASP A 93 20.22 -15.39 2.66
N GLU A 94 21.37 -15.19 3.30
CA GLU A 94 22.60 -15.97 3.08
C GLU A 94 22.41 -17.47 3.34
N ASN A 95 21.47 -17.82 4.22
CA ASN A 95 21.13 -19.20 4.58
C ASN A 95 20.02 -19.79 3.72
N LYS A 96 19.63 -19.11 2.62
CA LYS A 96 18.51 -19.46 1.73
C LYS A 96 17.15 -19.47 2.42
N LEU A 97 17.01 -18.77 3.54
CA LEU A 97 15.74 -18.56 4.22
C LEU A 97 15.03 -17.33 3.67
N ALA A 98 13.72 -17.40 3.57
CA ALA A 98 12.91 -16.28 3.10
C ALA A 98 13.02 -15.08 4.04
N LYS A 99 13.28 -13.89 3.48
CA LYS A 99 13.24 -12.62 4.22
C LYS A 99 11.80 -12.12 4.25
N GLU A 100 11.19 -12.17 5.42
CA GLU A 100 9.86 -11.64 5.63
C GLU A 100 9.90 -10.20 6.10
N HIS A 101 9.02 -9.38 5.52
CA HIS A 101 8.74 -8.00 5.97
C HIS A 101 7.26 -7.84 6.16
N LYS A 102 6.88 -6.97 7.10
CA LYS A 102 5.50 -6.61 7.34
C LYS A 102 5.21 -5.23 6.73
N LYS A 103 4.17 -5.17 5.92
CA LYS A 103 3.79 -3.93 5.22
C LYS A 103 2.30 -3.63 5.41
N LEU A 104 1.97 -2.35 5.32
CA LEU A 104 0.61 -1.88 5.11
C LEU A 104 0.43 -1.64 3.62
N CYS A 105 -0.61 -2.21 3.03
CA CYS A 105 -1.02 -1.91 1.66
C CYS A 105 -2.44 -1.37 1.67
N VAL A 106 -2.67 -0.27 0.95
CA VAL A 106 -3.99 0.37 0.79
C VAL A 106 -4.28 0.52 -0.70
N THR A 107 -5.47 0.13 -1.13
CA THR A 107 -5.94 0.35 -2.50
C THR A 107 -7.30 1.02 -2.47
N LEU A 108 -7.44 2.12 -3.20
CA LEU A 108 -8.70 2.83 -3.37
C LEU A 108 -9.21 2.65 -4.81
N PHE A 109 -10.51 2.44 -4.91
CA PHE A 109 -11.24 2.29 -6.16
C PHE A 109 -12.39 3.29 -6.20
N SER A 110 -12.57 3.97 -7.33
CA SER A 110 -13.71 4.88 -7.51
C SER A 110 -14.15 4.97 -8.96
N LYS A 111 -15.45 4.83 -9.18
CA LYS A 111 -16.12 5.10 -10.48
C LYS A 111 -16.58 6.54 -10.60
N VAL A 112 -16.52 7.31 -9.52
CA VAL A 112 -17.07 8.68 -9.44
C VAL A 112 -16.00 9.76 -9.35
N ASP A 113 -14.86 9.46 -8.72
CA ASP A 113 -13.74 10.39 -8.62
C ASP A 113 -12.78 10.21 -9.80
N ASN A 114 -12.11 11.29 -10.22
CA ASN A 114 -10.98 11.15 -11.11
C ASN A 114 -9.74 10.63 -10.36
N VAL A 115 -8.75 10.16 -11.12
CA VAL A 115 -7.56 9.53 -10.54
C VAL A 115 -6.75 10.52 -9.69
N GLU A 116 -6.70 11.77 -10.06
CA GLU A 116 -5.96 12.81 -9.35
C GLU A 116 -6.57 13.07 -7.96
N THR A 117 -7.88 13.24 -7.90
CA THR A 117 -8.61 13.39 -6.63
C THR A 117 -8.41 12.17 -5.72
N LEU A 118 -8.50 10.98 -6.28
CA LEU A 118 -8.34 9.74 -5.53
C LEU A 118 -6.92 9.56 -5.01
N TYR A 119 -5.92 9.92 -5.82
CA TYR A 119 -4.52 9.88 -5.43
C TYR A 119 -4.25 10.81 -4.23
N PHE A 120 -4.70 12.05 -4.29
CA PHE A 120 -4.50 12.99 -3.19
C PHE A 120 -5.27 12.59 -1.92
N ARG A 121 -6.43 11.95 -2.08
CA ARG A 121 -7.16 11.39 -0.93
C ARG A 121 -6.35 10.31 -0.23
N LEU A 122 -5.75 9.38 -0.97
CA LEU A 122 -4.88 8.35 -0.41
C LEU A 122 -3.65 8.96 0.27
N ARG A 123 -3.02 9.91 -0.39
CA ARG A 123 -1.88 10.63 0.17
C ARG A 123 -2.23 11.29 1.50
N ASP A 124 -3.36 11.97 1.57
CA ASP A 124 -3.84 12.63 2.79
C ASP A 124 -4.13 11.63 3.92
N MET A 125 -4.71 10.48 3.62
CA MET A 125 -4.92 9.42 4.60
C MET A 125 -3.61 8.99 5.26
N LEU A 126 -2.57 8.78 4.48
CA LEU A 126 -1.25 8.40 4.98
C LEU A 126 -0.61 9.53 5.79
N CYS A 127 -0.69 10.77 5.32
CA CYS A 127 -0.16 11.93 6.03
C CYS A 127 -0.83 12.11 7.38
N VAL A 128 -2.15 11.99 7.44
CA VAL A 128 -2.92 12.09 8.69
C VAL A 128 -2.54 10.96 9.65
N ALA A 129 -2.45 9.73 9.16
CA ALA A 129 -2.10 8.59 9.99
C ALA A 129 -0.71 8.73 10.61
N VAL A 130 0.29 9.10 9.82
CA VAL A 130 1.66 9.28 10.30
C VAL A 130 1.76 10.48 11.23
N SER A 131 1.08 11.58 10.92
CA SER A 131 1.02 12.75 11.81
C SER A 131 0.41 12.42 13.17
N ASP A 132 -0.68 11.65 13.20
CA ASP A 132 -1.33 11.26 14.44
C ASP A 132 -0.44 10.32 15.29
N ILE A 133 0.30 9.42 14.65
CA ILE A 133 1.09 8.39 15.34
C ILE A 133 2.46 8.92 15.76
N LEU A 134 3.14 9.63 14.87
CA LEU A 134 4.54 10.03 15.05
C LEU A 134 4.75 11.54 15.20
N HIS A 135 3.74 12.37 14.96
CA HIS A 135 3.85 13.83 14.96
C HIS A 135 4.92 14.33 13.97
N LYS A 136 4.98 13.66 12.83
CA LYS A 136 5.93 13.93 11.73
C LYS A 136 5.18 13.97 10.40
N ASP A 137 5.82 14.61 9.43
CA ASP A 137 5.27 14.79 8.10
C ASP A 137 5.98 13.90 7.08
N LEU A 138 5.18 13.19 6.27
CA LEU A 138 5.69 12.45 5.12
C LEU A 138 6.12 13.41 4.01
N SER A 139 7.12 12.99 3.24
CA SER A 139 7.45 13.60 1.96
C SER A 139 7.33 12.58 0.83
N PHE A 140 7.12 13.09 -0.39
CA PHE A 140 6.87 12.27 -1.57
C PHE A 140 7.78 12.71 -2.70
N HIS A 141 8.45 11.75 -3.34
CA HIS A 141 9.42 12.02 -4.38
C HIS A 141 9.15 11.14 -5.59
N ALA A 142 9.14 11.72 -6.78
CA ALA A 142 8.94 10.96 -8.01
C ALA A 142 9.94 9.82 -8.12
N MET A 143 9.47 8.64 -8.49
CA MET A 143 10.29 7.47 -8.72
C MET A 143 9.97 6.81 -10.05
N THR A 144 10.93 6.07 -10.58
CA THR A 144 10.75 5.34 -11.83
C THR A 144 9.98 4.05 -11.59
N ALA A 145 8.94 3.80 -12.38
CA ALA A 145 8.20 2.55 -12.34
C ALA A 145 9.09 1.38 -12.80
N THR A 146 9.07 0.29 -12.03
CA THR A 146 9.83 -0.93 -12.30
C THR A 146 8.95 -2.18 -12.36
N HIS A 147 7.69 -2.07 -11.95
CA HIS A 147 6.74 -3.17 -11.92
C HIS A 147 5.59 -2.94 -12.88
N SER A 148 5.04 -4.02 -13.43
CA SER A 148 3.99 -3.98 -14.45
C SER A 148 2.67 -3.36 -13.99
N TYR A 149 2.41 -3.31 -12.68
CA TYR A 149 1.20 -2.72 -12.12
C TYR A 149 1.32 -1.22 -11.85
N GLU A 150 2.51 -0.65 -11.96
CA GLU A 150 2.79 0.75 -11.65
C GLU A 150 2.61 1.65 -12.88
N HIS A 151 1.90 2.75 -12.70
CA HIS A 151 1.77 3.76 -13.75
C HIS A 151 3.15 4.41 -13.99
N PRO A 152 3.61 4.51 -15.25
CA PRO A 152 4.97 4.96 -15.52
C PRO A 152 5.25 6.43 -15.15
N LYS A 153 4.22 7.25 -15.00
CA LYS A 153 4.36 8.69 -14.71
C LYS A 153 3.80 9.12 -13.35
N ASN A 154 2.99 8.28 -12.70
CA ASN A 154 2.29 8.61 -11.46
C ASN A 154 2.68 7.64 -10.35
N LEU A 155 3.93 7.72 -9.95
CA LEU A 155 4.52 6.89 -8.92
C LEU A 155 5.47 7.74 -8.08
N ASN A 156 5.31 7.67 -6.76
CA ASN A 156 6.16 8.42 -5.82
C ASN A 156 6.65 7.51 -4.70
N ALA A 157 7.89 7.74 -4.29
CA ALA A 157 8.43 7.18 -3.06
C ALA A 157 7.83 7.93 -1.86
N ILE A 158 7.54 7.21 -0.79
CA ILE A 158 7.08 7.74 0.48
C ILE A 158 8.28 7.77 1.43
N VAL A 159 8.63 8.94 1.94
CA VAL A 159 9.83 9.15 2.74
C VAL A 159 9.50 9.81 4.06
N LEU A 160 10.14 9.36 5.13
CA LEU A 160 10.03 9.95 6.47
C LEU A 160 11.43 9.99 7.11
N ASP A 161 11.87 11.17 7.54
CA ASP A 161 13.19 11.37 8.15
C ASP A 161 14.35 10.78 7.31
N GLY A 162 14.28 10.93 6.00
CA GLY A 162 15.26 10.38 5.07
C GLY A 162 15.19 8.88 4.83
N VAL A 163 14.23 8.20 5.45
CA VAL A 163 13.98 6.75 5.25
C VAL A 163 12.89 6.54 4.23
N GLU A 164 13.19 5.80 3.18
CA GLU A 164 12.18 5.39 2.19
C GLU A 164 11.32 4.27 2.79
N LEU A 165 10.03 4.56 3.00
CA LEU A 165 9.08 3.62 3.60
C LEU A 165 8.37 2.74 2.58
N GLY A 166 8.21 3.22 1.36
CA GLY A 166 7.43 2.52 0.34
C GLY A 166 7.05 3.42 -0.82
N GLU A 167 5.91 3.12 -1.42
CA GLU A 167 5.44 3.80 -2.63
C GLU A 167 3.96 4.14 -2.58
N ILE A 168 3.58 5.17 -3.35
CA ILE A 168 2.21 5.54 -3.65
C ILE A 168 2.10 5.83 -5.14
N GLY A 169 1.06 5.32 -5.78
CA GLY A 169 0.91 5.49 -7.22
C GLY A 169 -0.48 5.18 -7.74
N VAL A 170 -0.58 5.33 -9.05
CA VAL A 170 -1.76 4.98 -9.82
C VAL A 170 -1.52 3.62 -10.47
N ALA A 171 -2.55 2.78 -10.56
CA ALA A 171 -2.45 1.51 -11.28
C ALA A 171 -2.09 1.76 -12.75
N HIS A 172 -1.22 0.90 -13.30
CA HIS A 172 -0.87 0.96 -14.72
C HIS A 172 -2.14 0.96 -15.58
N PRO A 173 -2.22 1.78 -16.66
CA PRO A 173 -3.44 1.90 -17.46
C PRO A 173 -3.99 0.58 -17.99
N VAL A 174 -3.14 -0.35 -18.38
CA VAL A 174 -3.56 -1.70 -18.85
C VAL A 174 -4.23 -2.46 -17.70
N VAL A 175 -3.62 -2.48 -16.54
CA VAL A 175 -4.16 -3.16 -15.35
C VAL A 175 -5.47 -2.50 -14.92
N GLY A 176 -5.51 -1.19 -14.86
CA GLY A 176 -6.71 -0.44 -14.51
C GLY A 176 -7.89 -0.75 -15.42
N LYS A 177 -7.68 -0.78 -16.73
CA LYS A 177 -8.71 -1.13 -17.71
C LYS A 177 -9.19 -2.58 -17.60
N ASN A 178 -8.29 -3.49 -17.25
CA ASN A 178 -8.64 -4.90 -17.04
C ASN A 178 -9.49 -5.09 -15.77
N ILE A 179 -9.39 -4.18 -14.82
CA ILE A 179 -10.23 -4.17 -13.61
C ILE A 179 -11.59 -3.54 -13.92
N ASP A 180 -11.58 -2.30 -14.42
CA ASP A 180 -12.79 -1.56 -14.77
C ASP A 180 -12.43 -0.48 -15.80
N LYS A 181 -13.25 -0.33 -16.85
CA LYS A 181 -12.95 0.58 -17.97
C LYS A 181 -12.92 2.05 -17.60
N LYS A 182 -13.62 2.45 -16.54
CA LYS A 182 -13.84 3.85 -16.17
C LYS A 182 -13.35 4.21 -14.78
N ALA A 183 -13.02 3.25 -13.94
CA ALA A 183 -12.66 3.51 -12.56
C ALA A 183 -11.25 4.09 -12.42
N ALA A 184 -11.09 4.97 -11.43
CA ALA A 184 -9.79 5.36 -10.92
C ALA A 184 -9.34 4.35 -9.86
N ILE A 185 -8.07 3.93 -9.90
CA ILE A 185 -7.49 2.98 -8.96
C ILE A 185 -6.12 3.50 -8.55
N VAL A 186 -5.93 3.67 -7.25
CA VAL A 186 -4.67 4.13 -6.65
C VAL A 186 -4.28 3.20 -5.52
N PHE A 187 -2.99 3.10 -5.25
CA PHE A 187 -2.47 2.23 -4.20
C PHE A 187 -1.31 2.89 -3.45
N ALA A 188 -1.08 2.42 -2.24
CA ALA A 188 0.13 2.73 -1.47
C ALA A 188 0.55 1.51 -0.67
N GLU A 189 1.84 1.35 -0.48
CA GLU A 189 2.41 0.31 0.38
C GLU A 189 3.56 0.87 1.18
N ILE A 190 3.54 0.66 2.50
CA ILE A 190 4.58 1.13 3.42
C ILE A 190 5.08 -0.02 4.30
N ASP A 191 6.38 -0.02 4.56
CA ASP A 191 7.02 -0.91 5.53
C ASP A 191 6.65 -0.46 6.95
N THR A 192 5.83 -1.26 7.64
CA THR A 192 5.37 -0.95 9.00
C THR A 192 6.46 -1.17 10.04
N GLU A 193 7.40 -2.07 9.79
CA GLU A 193 8.55 -2.28 10.67
C GLU A 193 9.48 -1.06 10.64
N ALA A 194 9.76 -0.55 9.45
CA ALA A 194 10.55 0.67 9.28
C ALA A 194 9.84 1.87 9.92
N LEU A 195 8.53 2.00 9.72
CA LEU A 195 7.73 3.07 10.33
C LEU A 195 7.80 3.01 11.86
N ALA A 196 7.65 1.83 12.44
CA ALA A 196 7.68 1.63 13.90
C ALA A 196 9.07 1.86 14.50
N SER A 197 10.13 1.79 13.71
CA SER A 197 11.51 2.06 14.15
C SER A 197 11.82 3.54 14.27
N ILE A 198 10.98 4.41 13.70
CA ILE A 198 11.18 5.86 13.73
C ILE A 198 10.60 6.41 15.04
N ALA A 199 11.43 7.14 15.80
CA ALA A 199 10.98 7.74 17.04
C ALA A 199 9.98 8.86 16.78
N PRO A 200 8.85 8.91 17.54
CA PRO A 200 7.91 10.02 17.44
C PRO A 200 8.58 11.36 17.76
N ALA A 201 8.15 12.42 17.09
CA ALA A 201 8.55 13.76 17.46
C ALA A 201 7.82 14.17 18.74
N PRO A 202 8.44 14.99 19.62
CA PRO A 202 7.76 15.49 20.80
C PRO A 202 6.57 16.37 20.40
N ILE A 203 5.49 16.29 21.18
CA ILE A 203 4.36 17.21 21.04
C ILE A 203 4.81 18.59 21.52
N VAL A 204 4.82 19.56 20.63
CA VAL A 204 5.17 20.94 20.99
C VAL A 204 3.88 21.68 21.25
N TYR A 205 3.66 22.06 22.52
CA TYR A 205 2.59 22.96 22.87
C TYR A 205 2.93 24.38 22.39
N ARG A 206 2.10 24.95 21.53
CA ARG A 206 2.19 26.35 21.13
C ARG A 206 1.08 27.12 21.83
N GLU A 207 1.46 28.07 22.66
CA GLU A 207 0.46 28.98 23.20
C GLU A 207 -0.23 29.74 22.06
N PRO A 208 -1.58 29.86 22.15
CA PRO A 208 -2.29 30.69 21.17
C PRO A 208 -1.74 32.12 21.20
N SER A 209 -1.52 32.72 20.04
CA SER A 209 -1.10 34.10 19.93
C SER A 209 -2.12 34.98 20.65
N ARG A 210 -1.72 35.74 21.64
CA ARG A 210 -2.54 36.75 22.26
C ARG A 210 -2.45 37.98 21.35
N PHE A 211 -3.54 38.30 20.70
CA PHE A 211 -3.64 39.58 20.03
C PHE A 211 -3.85 40.68 21.07
N PRO A 212 -3.05 41.77 21.03
CA PRO A 212 -3.37 42.92 21.87
C PRO A 212 -4.76 43.43 21.47
N GLY A 213 -5.63 43.47 22.48
CA GLY A 213 -7.00 43.99 22.33
C GLY A 213 -7.02 45.46 22.04
#